data_caf78911ffc9aac274ab90854403e533
#
_entry.id   caf78911ffc9aac274ab90854403e533
#
_cell.length_a   1.000
_cell.length_b   1.000
_cell.length_c   1.000
_cell.angle_alpha   90.00
_cell.angle_beta   90.00
_cell.angle_gamma   90.00
#
_symmetry.space_group_name_H-M   'P 1'
#
loop_
_entity.id
_entity.type
_entity.pdbx_description
1 polymer ?
#
loop_
_entity_poly.entity_id
_entity_poly.type
_entity_poly.pdbx_seq_one_letter_code
_entity_poly.pdbx_strand_id
1 'polypeptide(L)'
;MNEQVTVFGANGRVGRLVVAELVNRGYTVVAFVHNRSHFIETPRLRVISGDIYNAQDVEEALDGSSAVISALGSWGTPMKNILTVGMKHIIPAMEARSLSTIISLTGADARVSGDMLGLIHKISYPFLAAFMGRILADGERHITLLEKSDLDWTVIRSPIMLKRTPNHDRYTLDVRRPLPWQTVPYRLVALAMVNALQDRTWSKEAPFISWRPW
;
A
#
# COMPACT_ATOMS: atom_id res chain seq x y z
N MET A 1 22.74 1.68 -10.64
CA MET A 1 22.68 1.90 -9.16
C MET A 1 21.66 0.92 -8.63
N ASN A 2 21.97 0.16 -7.57
CA ASN A 2 20.98 -0.72 -6.94
C ASN A 2 20.04 0.17 -6.10
N GLU A 3 18.86 0.45 -6.62
CA GLU A 3 17.85 1.21 -5.86
C GLU A 3 17.35 0.37 -4.68
N GLN A 4 17.40 0.94 -3.48
CA GLN A 4 16.87 0.31 -2.28
C GLN A 4 15.45 0.77 -2.01
N VAL A 5 14.55 -0.18 -1.77
CA VAL A 5 13.14 0.09 -1.47
C VAL A 5 12.79 -0.47 -0.09
N THR A 6 12.27 0.40 0.79
CA THR A 6 11.72 -0.06 2.07
C THR A 6 10.25 -0.44 1.93
N VAL A 7 9.89 -1.63 2.42
CA VAL A 7 8.54 -2.17 2.40
C VAL A 7 7.99 -2.26 3.82
N PHE A 8 7.06 -1.37 4.18
CA PHE A 8 6.27 -1.48 5.41
C PHE A 8 5.12 -2.45 5.23
N GLY A 9 4.82 -3.25 6.26
CA GLY A 9 3.82 -4.31 6.17
C GLY A 9 4.31 -5.52 5.37
N ALA A 10 5.64 -5.73 5.29
CA ALA A 10 6.29 -6.76 4.49
C ALA A 10 5.78 -8.19 4.80
N ASN A 11 5.48 -8.52 6.06
CA ASN A 11 4.93 -9.84 6.45
C ASN A 11 3.47 -10.06 6.03
N GLY A 12 2.76 -9.02 5.57
CA GLY A 12 1.38 -9.10 5.09
C GLY A 12 1.24 -9.93 3.80
N ARG A 13 -0.01 -10.27 3.45
CA ARG A 13 -0.31 -11.06 2.24
C ARG A 13 0.17 -10.37 0.95
N VAL A 14 -0.04 -9.07 0.84
CA VAL A 14 0.46 -8.26 -0.28
C VAL A 14 1.94 -7.99 -0.11
N GLY A 15 2.39 -7.58 1.09
CA GLY A 15 3.77 -7.19 1.36
C GLY A 15 4.79 -8.27 0.99
N ARG A 16 4.51 -9.54 1.30
CA ARG A 16 5.41 -10.65 0.90
C ARG A 16 5.55 -10.77 -0.63
N LEU A 17 4.48 -10.55 -1.36
CA LEU A 17 4.50 -10.58 -2.83
C LEU A 17 5.22 -9.36 -3.41
N VAL A 18 5.07 -8.19 -2.76
CA VAL A 18 5.83 -6.98 -3.12
C VAL A 18 7.33 -7.21 -2.92
N VAL A 19 7.73 -7.72 -1.74
CA VAL A 19 9.15 -8.02 -1.46
C VAL A 19 9.72 -9.00 -2.49
N ALA A 20 9.00 -10.10 -2.77
CA ALA A 20 9.43 -11.09 -3.75
C ALA A 20 9.57 -10.49 -5.15
N GLU A 21 8.61 -9.68 -5.58
CA GLU A 21 8.63 -9.03 -6.90
C GLU A 21 9.79 -8.02 -7.03
N LEU A 22 10.02 -7.20 -6.00
CA LEU A 22 11.14 -6.26 -5.97
C LEU A 22 12.49 -6.96 -6.09
N VAL A 23 12.70 -8.01 -5.27
CA VAL A 23 13.95 -8.80 -5.32
C VAL A 23 14.14 -9.45 -6.68
N ASN A 24 13.08 -10.00 -7.28
CA ASN A 24 13.11 -10.59 -8.62
C ASN A 24 13.48 -9.57 -9.70
N ARG A 25 13.09 -8.31 -9.54
CA ARG A 25 13.46 -7.20 -10.45
C ARG A 25 14.85 -6.63 -10.17
N GLY A 26 15.54 -7.14 -9.16
CA GLY A 26 16.92 -6.73 -8.85
C GLY A 26 17.06 -5.56 -7.90
N TYR A 27 15.98 -5.08 -7.28
CA TYR A 27 16.04 -4.09 -6.22
C TYR A 27 16.71 -4.67 -4.95
N THR A 28 17.35 -3.79 -4.19
CA THR A 28 17.68 -4.07 -2.80
C THR A 28 16.46 -3.71 -1.95
N VAL A 29 16.07 -4.59 -1.03
CA VAL A 29 14.84 -4.43 -0.26
C VAL A 29 15.12 -4.43 1.24
N VAL A 30 14.55 -3.48 1.95
CA VAL A 30 14.39 -3.50 3.40
C VAL A 30 12.98 -3.93 3.73
N ALA A 31 12.82 -5.12 4.28
CA ALA A 31 11.53 -5.63 4.75
C ALA A 31 11.31 -5.23 6.21
N PHE A 32 10.45 -4.23 6.45
CA PHE A 32 10.09 -3.84 7.81
C PHE A 32 8.96 -4.72 8.35
N VAL A 33 9.21 -5.38 9.48
CA VAL A 33 8.32 -6.36 10.09
C VAL A 33 8.12 -6.06 11.58
N HIS A 34 6.90 -6.25 12.10
CA HIS A 34 6.60 -5.99 13.51
C HIS A 34 7.13 -7.07 14.45
N ASN A 35 7.10 -8.32 14.03
CA ASN A 35 7.48 -9.49 14.84
C ASN A 35 8.41 -10.41 14.04
N ARG A 36 8.37 -11.72 14.31
CA ARG A 36 9.17 -12.70 13.59
C ARG A 36 9.02 -12.57 12.09
N SER A 37 10.15 -12.47 11.43
CA SER A 37 10.21 -12.47 9.97
C SER A 37 9.96 -13.87 9.40
N HIS A 38 9.31 -13.92 8.25
CA HIS A 38 9.24 -15.10 7.39
C HIS A 38 10.28 -15.06 6.26
N PHE A 39 11.09 -14.02 6.21
CA PHE A 39 12.10 -13.83 5.19
C PHE A 39 13.44 -14.41 5.66
N ILE A 40 14.19 -14.94 4.70
CA ILE A 40 15.61 -15.28 4.84
C ILE A 40 16.38 -14.13 4.21
N GLU A 41 17.28 -13.52 4.97
CA GLU A 41 18.11 -12.43 4.48
C GLU A 41 19.04 -12.91 3.37
N THR A 42 19.27 -12.03 2.41
CA THR A 42 20.13 -12.24 1.25
C THR A 42 20.89 -10.94 0.97
N PRO A 43 21.89 -10.93 0.09
CA PRO A 43 22.55 -9.68 -0.29
C PRO A 43 21.60 -8.59 -0.82
N ARG A 44 20.39 -8.95 -1.26
CA ARG A 44 19.36 -8.01 -1.76
C ARG A 44 18.15 -7.88 -0.84
N LEU A 45 18.12 -8.56 0.30
CA LEU A 45 16.98 -8.50 1.22
C LEU A 45 17.48 -8.44 2.66
N ARG A 46 17.34 -7.29 3.28
CA ARG A 46 17.56 -7.05 4.71
C ARG A 46 16.23 -7.02 5.43
N VAL A 47 16.18 -7.55 6.65
CA VAL A 47 15.01 -7.53 7.50
C VAL A 47 15.25 -6.61 8.68
N ILE A 48 14.36 -5.66 8.91
CA ILE A 48 14.35 -4.82 10.11
C ILE A 48 13.08 -5.13 10.90
N SER A 49 13.26 -5.54 12.15
CA SER A 49 12.15 -5.73 13.10
C SER A 49 11.94 -4.44 13.90
N GLY A 50 10.71 -3.94 13.91
CA GLY A 50 10.35 -2.72 14.62
C GLY A 50 8.84 -2.53 14.71
N ASP A 51 8.42 -1.49 15.40
CA ASP A 51 7.01 -1.13 15.54
C ASP A 51 6.70 0.12 14.72
N ILE A 52 5.70 0.04 13.85
CA ILE A 52 5.23 1.19 13.07
C ILE A 52 4.69 2.34 13.96
N TYR A 53 4.38 2.05 15.22
CA TYR A 53 4.00 3.03 16.24
C TYR A 53 5.20 3.73 16.89
N ASN A 54 6.43 3.29 16.62
CA ASN A 54 7.67 3.92 17.05
C ASN A 54 8.33 4.65 15.88
N ALA A 55 8.42 5.98 15.98
CA ALA A 55 9.00 6.80 14.90
C ALA A 55 10.48 6.46 14.64
N GLN A 56 11.26 6.13 15.68
CA GLN A 56 12.68 5.80 15.55
C GLN A 56 12.89 4.51 14.75
N ASP A 57 12.05 3.49 14.97
CA ASP A 57 12.12 2.23 14.21
C ASP A 57 11.81 2.47 12.71
N VAL A 58 10.86 3.39 12.44
CA VAL A 58 10.52 3.79 11.06
C VAL A 58 11.67 4.54 10.41
N GLU A 59 12.31 5.45 11.14
CA GLU A 59 13.46 6.19 10.66
C GLU A 59 14.64 5.28 10.31
N GLU A 60 14.96 4.30 11.18
CA GLU A 60 16.02 3.32 10.93
C GLU A 60 15.74 2.49 9.67
N ALA A 61 14.48 2.11 9.45
CA ALA A 61 14.09 1.32 8.29
C ALA A 61 14.28 2.05 6.96
N LEU A 62 14.32 3.39 6.97
CA LEU A 62 14.46 4.21 5.77
C LEU A 62 15.91 4.50 5.39
N ASP A 63 16.90 4.12 6.21
CA ASP A 63 18.29 4.43 5.94
C ASP A 63 18.78 3.78 4.65
N GLY A 64 19.30 4.63 3.74
CA GLY A 64 19.78 4.22 2.42
C GLY A 64 18.69 3.92 1.39
N SER A 65 17.40 4.13 1.72
CA SER A 65 16.30 3.92 0.78
C SER A 65 16.21 5.03 -0.27
N SER A 66 15.71 4.68 -1.45
CA SER A 66 15.38 5.62 -2.54
C SER A 66 13.87 5.77 -2.72
N ALA A 67 13.08 4.79 -2.26
CA ALA A 67 11.62 4.81 -2.34
C ALA A 67 11.00 3.95 -1.24
N VAL A 68 9.71 4.14 -1.00
CA VAL A 68 8.92 3.41 0.00
C VAL A 68 7.72 2.74 -0.64
N ILE A 69 7.44 1.49 -0.23
CA ILE A 69 6.15 0.84 -0.47
C ILE A 69 5.50 0.52 0.87
N SER A 70 4.29 1.05 1.09
CA SER A 70 3.47 0.76 2.27
C SER A 70 2.36 -0.23 1.92
N ALA A 71 2.56 -1.49 2.26
CA ALA A 71 1.55 -2.55 2.19
C ALA A 71 0.88 -2.80 3.57
N LEU A 72 0.86 -1.78 4.42
CA LEU A 72 0.13 -1.80 5.69
C LEU A 72 -1.37 -2.00 5.44
N GLY A 73 -2.07 -2.61 6.38
CA GLY A 73 -3.50 -2.82 6.26
C GLY A 73 -4.18 -3.05 7.59
N SER A 74 -5.33 -2.41 7.81
CA SER A 74 -6.11 -2.50 9.05
C SER A 74 -6.94 -3.79 9.15
N TRP A 75 -6.98 -4.61 8.09
CA TRP A 75 -7.65 -5.91 8.07
C TRP A 75 -6.81 -6.98 8.78
N GLY A 76 -7.45 -7.78 9.64
CA GLY A 76 -6.76 -8.89 10.32
C GLY A 76 -5.82 -8.45 11.45
N THR A 77 -5.82 -7.17 11.82
CA THR A 77 -5.12 -6.62 12.97
C THR A 77 -6.09 -5.98 13.95
N PRO A 78 -5.84 -6.02 15.27
CA PRO A 78 -6.63 -5.27 16.25
C PRO A 78 -6.48 -3.74 16.06
N MET A 79 -5.37 -3.30 15.49
CA MET A 79 -5.01 -1.90 15.29
C MET A 79 -5.70 -1.32 14.06
N LYS A 80 -6.85 -0.63 14.27
CA LYS A 80 -7.70 -0.11 13.18
C LYS A 80 -7.31 1.30 12.68
N ASN A 81 -6.13 1.79 13.09
CA ASN A 81 -5.56 3.09 12.69
C ASN A 81 -4.12 2.96 12.16
N ILE A 82 -3.70 1.76 11.78
CA ILE A 82 -2.32 1.46 11.40
C ILE A 82 -1.87 2.23 10.16
N LEU A 83 -2.77 2.50 9.21
CA LEU A 83 -2.45 3.29 8.01
C LEU A 83 -2.17 4.74 8.40
N THR A 84 -3.06 5.33 9.19
CA THR A 84 -2.93 6.72 9.66
C THR A 84 -1.65 6.91 10.51
N VAL A 85 -1.39 6.00 11.46
CA VAL A 85 -0.21 6.09 12.31
C VAL A 85 1.06 5.86 11.50
N GLY A 86 1.05 4.86 10.62
CA GLY A 86 2.17 4.62 9.71
C GLY A 86 2.55 5.87 8.91
N MET A 87 1.58 6.54 8.28
CA MET A 87 1.87 7.76 7.51
C MET A 87 2.37 8.92 8.38
N LYS A 88 1.88 9.06 9.62
CA LYS A 88 2.37 10.09 10.55
C LYS A 88 3.85 9.94 10.90
N HIS A 89 4.40 8.74 10.81
CA HIS A 89 5.83 8.48 11.05
C HIS A 89 6.62 8.38 9.74
N ILE A 90 6.07 7.74 8.70
CA ILE A 90 6.75 7.55 7.42
C ILE A 90 6.97 8.87 6.70
N ILE A 91 5.94 9.74 6.60
CA ILE A 91 6.03 10.98 5.85
C ILE A 91 7.14 11.89 6.40
N PRO A 92 7.16 12.26 7.69
CA PRO A 92 8.24 13.10 8.22
C PRO A 92 9.63 12.46 8.10
N ALA A 93 9.73 11.14 8.29
CA ALA A 93 10.99 10.42 8.18
C ALA A 93 11.51 10.37 6.74
N MET A 94 10.63 10.33 5.73
CA MET A 94 10.97 10.45 4.32
C MET A 94 11.42 11.87 3.97
N GLU A 95 10.67 12.88 4.39
CA GLU A 95 10.98 14.29 4.15
C GLU A 95 12.34 14.67 4.73
N ALA A 96 12.63 14.24 5.96
CA ALA A 96 13.92 14.46 6.61
C ALA A 96 15.12 13.84 5.85
N ARG A 97 14.87 12.80 5.01
CA ARG A 97 15.85 12.11 4.18
C ARG A 97 15.81 12.52 2.70
N SER A 98 15.01 13.51 2.35
CA SER A 98 14.76 13.93 0.97
C SER A 98 14.29 12.79 0.07
N LEU A 99 13.57 11.81 0.64
CA LEU A 99 12.88 10.76 -0.10
C LEU A 99 11.55 11.30 -0.60
N SER A 100 11.28 11.18 -1.89
CA SER A 100 10.05 11.70 -2.48
C SER A 100 9.01 10.63 -2.79
N THR A 101 9.41 9.42 -3.15
CA THR A 101 8.53 8.43 -3.76
C THR A 101 7.93 7.47 -2.73
N ILE A 102 6.60 7.44 -2.64
CA ILE A 102 5.85 6.46 -1.84
C ILE A 102 4.69 5.86 -2.61
N ILE A 103 4.63 4.53 -2.62
CA ILE A 103 3.47 3.78 -3.13
C ILE A 103 2.75 3.15 -1.95
N SER A 104 1.45 3.36 -1.86
CA SER A 104 0.67 2.85 -0.73
C SER A 104 -0.58 2.10 -1.19
N LEU A 105 -1.22 1.40 -0.26
CA LEU A 105 -2.38 0.55 -0.50
C LEU A 105 -3.49 0.86 0.50
N THR A 106 -4.74 0.91 0.02
CA THR A 106 -5.94 0.94 0.88
C THR A 106 -7.12 0.22 0.22
N GLY A 107 -8.23 0.12 0.94
CA GLY A 107 -9.47 -0.44 0.40
C GLY A 107 -10.15 0.50 -0.61
N ALA A 108 -10.84 -0.08 -1.59
CA ALA A 108 -11.56 0.68 -2.61
C ALA A 108 -12.68 1.57 -2.04
N ASP A 109 -13.15 1.31 -0.83
CA ASP A 109 -14.19 2.11 -0.20
C ASP A 109 -13.67 3.34 0.54
N ALA A 110 -12.35 3.48 0.76
CA ALA A 110 -11.74 4.71 1.24
C ALA A 110 -11.92 5.82 0.18
N ARG A 111 -12.50 6.95 0.60
CA ARG A 111 -12.84 8.06 -0.30
C ARG A 111 -11.69 9.05 -0.39
N VAL A 112 -11.58 9.65 -1.56
CA VAL A 112 -10.69 10.77 -1.86
C VAL A 112 -11.55 11.99 -2.21
N SER A 113 -11.03 13.18 -1.98
CA SER A 113 -11.69 14.42 -2.41
C SER A 113 -11.93 14.38 -3.92
N GLY A 114 -13.17 14.63 -4.34
CA GLY A 114 -13.56 14.56 -5.75
C GLY A 114 -14.08 13.21 -6.26
N ASP A 115 -14.06 12.14 -5.43
CA ASP A 115 -14.63 10.85 -5.83
C ASP A 115 -16.12 10.96 -6.17
N MET A 116 -16.50 10.55 -7.38
CA MET A 116 -17.90 10.41 -7.76
C MET A 116 -18.45 9.04 -7.38
N LEU A 117 -19.37 9.02 -6.42
CA LEU A 117 -20.06 7.79 -6.04
C LEU A 117 -21.18 7.46 -7.03
N GLY A 118 -21.10 6.32 -7.69
CA GLY A 118 -22.21 5.72 -8.41
C GLY A 118 -23.39 5.37 -7.47
N LEU A 119 -24.57 5.19 -8.03
CA LEU A 119 -25.81 4.93 -7.25
C LEU A 119 -25.65 3.74 -6.30
N ILE A 120 -25.05 2.64 -6.77
CA ILE A 120 -24.82 1.42 -5.96
C ILE A 120 -23.96 1.75 -4.74
N HIS A 121 -22.90 2.54 -4.91
CA HIS A 121 -21.99 2.92 -3.81
C HIS A 121 -22.67 3.90 -2.83
N LYS A 122 -23.55 4.77 -3.30
CA LYS A 122 -24.34 5.66 -2.43
C LYS A 122 -25.25 4.85 -1.50
N ILE A 123 -25.81 3.76 -1.99
CA ILE A 123 -26.68 2.88 -1.21
C ILE A 123 -25.86 1.98 -0.27
N SER A 124 -24.77 1.37 -0.74
CA SER A 124 -23.97 0.42 0.05
C SER A 124 -23.08 1.08 1.11
N TYR A 125 -22.63 2.31 0.87
CA TYR A 125 -21.67 2.98 1.75
C TYR A 125 -22.15 3.17 3.19
N PRO A 126 -23.41 3.56 3.51
CA PRO A 126 -23.87 3.67 4.89
C PRO A 126 -23.78 2.35 5.66
N PHE A 127 -24.07 1.22 4.98
CA PHE A 127 -23.95 -0.11 5.58
C PHE A 127 -22.49 -0.46 5.84
N LEU A 128 -21.61 -0.22 4.88
CA LEU A 128 -20.17 -0.42 5.05
C LEU A 128 -19.62 0.45 6.19
N ALA A 129 -20.02 1.71 6.28
CA ALA A 129 -19.61 2.62 7.32
C ALA A 129 -20.09 2.17 8.71
N ALA A 130 -21.28 1.60 8.82
CA ALA A 130 -21.80 1.08 10.09
C ALA A 130 -20.97 -0.11 10.62
N PHE A 131 -20.52 -1.02 9.74
CA PHE A 131 -19.77 -2.22 10.13
C PHE A 131 -18.25 -2.02 10.12
N MET A 132 -17.73 -1.16 9.27
CA MET A 132 -16.30 -1.01 9.00
C MET A 132 -15.79 0.43 9.10
N GLY A 133 -16.55 1.31 9.74
CA GLY A 133 -16.29 2.75 9.75
C GLY A 133 -14.88 3.12 10.23
N ARG A 134 -14.31 2.39 11.20
CA ARG A 134 -12.94 2.63 11.68
C ARG A 134 -11.89 2.31 10.60
N ILE A 135 -12.08 1.24 9.82
CA ILE A 135 -11.18 0.84 8.74
C ILE A 135 -11.29 1.81 7.56
N LEU A 136 -12.51 2.21 7.21
CA LEU A 136 -12.75 3.22 6.17
C LEU A 136 -12.11 4.55 6.54
N ALA A 137 -12.38 5.03 7.75
CA ALA A 137 -11.80 6.28 8.25
C ALA A 137 -10.26 6.24 8.33
N ASP A 138 -9.64 5.09 8.62
CA ASP A 138 -8.20 4.93 8.59
C ASP A 138 -7.65 5.07 7.16
N GLY A 139 -8.30 4.43 6.18
CA GLY A 139 -7.95 4.57 4.77
C GLY A 139 -8.11 6.00 4.22
N GLU A 140 -9.19 6.69 4.59
CA GLU A 140 -9.43 8.09 4.18
C GLU A 140 -8.41 9.06 4.79
N ARG A 141 -8.13 8.93 6.09
CA ARG A 141 -7.12 9.76 6.78
C ARG A 141 -5.72 9.54 6.25
N HIS A 142 -5.37 8.29 5.94
CA HIS A 142 -4.09 7.93 5.34
C HIS A 142 -3.88 8.67 4.00
N ILE A 143 -4.89 8.69 3.12
CA ILE A 143 -4.81 9.43 1.84
C ILE A 143 -4.70 10.94 2.12
N THR A 144 -5.53 11.48 3.03
CA THR A 144 -5.49 12.91 3.39
C THR A 144 -4.12 13.35 3.91
N LEU A 145 -3.38 12.47 4.62
CA LEU A 145 -2.01 12.78 5.07
C LEU A 145 -1.05 12.86 3.87
N LEU A 146 -1.17 11.95 2.91
CA LEU A 146 -0.37 11.98 1.69
C LEU A 146 -0.70 13.19 0.80
N GLU A 147 -1.97 13.54 0.64
CA GLU A 147 -2.40 14.74 -0.09
C GLU A 147 -1.80 16.04 0.47
N LYS A 148 -1.55 16.08 1.78
CA LYS A 148 -0.98 17.25 2.47
C LYS A 148 0.55 17.27 2.50
N SER A 149 1.21 16.21 2.04
CA SER A 149 2.67 16.11 1.97
C SER A 149 3.20 16.56 0.61
N ASP A 150 4.47 16.90 0.57
CA ASP A 150 5.16 17.21 -0.69
C ASP A 150 5.63 15.95 -1.44
N LEU A 151 5.34 14.75 -0.91
CA LEU A 151 5.75 13.49 -1.50
C LEU A 151 5.08 13.25 -2.85
N ASP A 152 5.77 12.52 -3.68
CA ASP A 152 5.26 11.95 -4.92
C ASP A 152 4.65 10.58 -4.59
N TRP A 153 3.36 10.60 -4.26
CA TRP A 153 2.64 9.44 -3.77
C TRP A 153 1.70 8.83 -4.80
N THR A 154 1.51 7.53 -4.73
CA THR A 154 0.42 6.82 -5.41
C THR A 154 -0.26 5.89 -4.41
N VAL A 155 -1.58 5.96 -4.30
CA VAL A 155 -2.37 5.06 -3.43
C VAL A 155 -3.23 4.13 -4.27
N ILE A 156 -2.88 2.85 -4.32
CA ILE A 156 -3.70 1.87 -5.01
C ILE A 156 -4.90 1.51 -4.13
N ARG A 157 -6.11 1.80 -4.64
CA ARG A 157 -7.36 1.44 -3.96
C ARG A 157 -7.87 0.10 -4.47
N SER A 158 -7.84 -0.90 -3.60
CA SER A 158 -8.17 -2.28 -3.98
C SER A 158 -9.54 -2.73 -3.51
N PRO A 159 -10.35 -3.38 -4.35
CA PRO A 159 -11.52 -4.12 -3.91
C PRO A 159 -11.10 -5.32 -3.05
N ILE A 160 -12.04 -6.19 -2.69
CA ILE A 160 -11.76 -7.39 -1.91
C ILE A 160 -10.65 -8.22 -2.60
N MET A 161 -9.59 -8.49 -1.85
CA MET A 161 -8.45 -9.26 -2.35
C MET A 161 -8.61 -10.74 -2.01
N LEU A 162 -8.32 -11.63 -2.97
CA LEU A 162 -8.42 -13.07 -2.81
C LEU A 162 -7.07 -13.77 -3.02
N LYS A 163 -6.87 -14.87 -2.28
CA LYS A 163 -5.78 -15.83 -2.55
C LYS A 163 -6.18 -16.67 -3.76
N ARG A 164 -5.92 -16.15 -4.94
CA ARG A 164 -6.18 -16.80 -6.22
C ARG A 164 -4.97 -16.62 -7.13
N THR A 165 -4.60 -17.67 -7.86
CA THR A 165 -3.60 -17.55 -8.92
C THR A 165 -4.29 -16.95 -10.15
N PRO A 166 -3.87 -15.77 -10.60
CA PRO A 166 -4.41 -15.20 -11.83
C PRO A 166 -3.96 -16.02 -13.03
N ASN A 167 -4.80 -16.09 -14.05
CA ASN A 167 -4.47 -16.74 -15.33
C ASN A 167 -3.59 -15.83 -16.22
N HIS A 168 -3.43 -14.57 -15.85
CA HIS A 168 -2.55 -13.59 -16.51
C HIS A 168 -2.21 -12.46 -15.54
N ASP A 169 -1.11 -11.76 -15.77
CA ASP A 169 -0.65 -10.64 -14.95
C ASP A 169 -1.21 -9.27 -15.41
N ARG A 170 -2.28 -9.26 -16.22
CA ARG A 170 -2.94 -8.02 -16.67
C ARG A 170 -3.95 -7.54 -15.63
N TYR A 171 -3.84 -6.28 -15.27
CA TYR A 171 -4.78 -5.51 -14.44
C TYR A 171 -4.98 -4.14 -15.08
N THR A 172 -5.96 -3.37 -14.60
CA THR A 172 -6.13 -1.97 -14.98
C THR A 172 -6.12 -1.11 -13.73
N LEU A 173 -5.50 0.06 -13.84
CA LEU A 173 -5.68 1.16 -12.89
C LEU A 173 -6.59 2.20 -13.54
N ASP A 174 -7.61 2.67 -12.82
CA ASP A 174 -8.63 3.59 -13.36
C ASP A 174 -9.16 4.49 -12.23
N VAL A 175 -9.71 5.62 -12.57
CA VAL A 175 -10.46 6.50 -11.66
C VAL A 175 -11.85 5.95 -11.32
N ARG A 176 -12.35 5.00 -12.11
CA ARG A 176 -13.65 4.37 -11.89
C ARG A 176 -13.59 3.35 -10.77
N ARG A 177 -14.43 3.58 -9.76
CA ARG A 177 -14.56 2.65 -8.63
C ARG A 177 -15.09 1.29 -9.09
N PRO A 178 -14.44 0.18 -8.69
CA PRO A 178 -14.94 -1.16 -8.96
C PRO A 178 -16.25 -1.42 -8.24
N LEU A 179 -17.09 -2.30 -8.78
CA LEU A 179 -18.34 -2.70 -8.12
C LEU A 179 -18.06 -3.43 -6.81
N PRO A 180 -18.95 -3.37 -5.80
CA PRO A 180 -18.70 -3.92 -4.45
C PRO A 180 -18.38 -5.42 -4.41
N TRP A 181 -18.81 -6.18 -5.41
CA TRP A 181 -18.53 -7.63 -5.53
C TRP A 181 -17.31 -7.97 -6.37
N GLN A 182 -16.66 -6.98 -6.98
CA GLN A 182 -15.42 -7.23 -7.72
C GLN A 182 -14.30 -7.61 -6.76
N THR A 183 -13.44 -8.50 -7.22
CA THR A 183 -12.31 -9.00 -6.45
C THR A 183 -11.05 -8.95 -7.29
N VAL A 184 -9.89 -8.94 -6.63
CA VAL A 184 -8.60 -8.95 -7.28
C VAL A 184 -7.64 -9.93 -6.56
N PRO A 185 -6.80 -10.68 -7.28
CA PRO A 185 -5.75 -11.49 -6.67
C PRO A 185 -4.70 -10.63 -5.95
N TYR A 186 -4.24 -11.03 -4.75
CA TYR A 186 -3.16 -10.35 -4.03
C TYR A 186 -1.92 -10.11 -4.90
N ARG A 187 -1.58 -11.07 -5.77
CA ARG A 187 -0.44 -10.98 -6.68
C ARG A 187 -0.53 -9.76 -7.61
N LEU A 188 -1.70 -9.49 -8.17
CA LEU A 188 -1.88 -8.35 -9.10
C LEU A 188 -1.81 -7.00 -8.38
N VAL A 189 -2.28 -6.94 -7.13
CA VAL A 189 -2.12 -5.73 -6.30
C VAL A 189 -0.63 -5.48 -6.02
N ALA A 190 0.12 -6.51 -5.63
CA ALA A 190 1.55 -6.39 -5.41
C ALA A 190 2.29 -5.96 -6.69
N LEU A 191 1.94 -6.56 -7.84
CA LEU A 191 2.52 -6.19 -9.13
C LEU A 191 2.22 -4.73 -9.49
N ALA A 192 0.99 -4.27 -9.27
CA ALA A 192 0.60 -2.88 -9.51
C ALA A 192 1.39 -1.90 -8.62
N MET A 193 1.59 -2.24 -7.33
CA MET A 193 2.40 -1.43 -6.41
C MET A 193 3.85 -1.32 -6.87
N VAL A 194 4.45 -2.42 -7.31
CA VAL A 194 5.84 -2.42 -7.79
C VAL A 194 5.97 -1.69 -9.13
N ASN A 195 5.01 -1.87 -10.04
CA ASN A 195 5.01 -1.14 -11.32
C ASN A 195 4.91 0.38 -11.12
N ALA A 196 4.12 0.83 -10.13
CA ALA A 196 3.94 2.25 -9.82
C ALA A 196 5.23 2.95 -9.34
N LEU A 197 6.28 2.23 -8.95
CA LEU A 197 7.60 2.82 -8.69
C LEU A 197 8.24 3.42 -9.94
N GLN A 198 8.01 2.81 -11.10
CA GLN A 198 8.60 3.21 -12.38
C GLN A 198 7.61 3.98 -13.24
N ASP A 199 6.35 3.54 -13.24
CA ASP A 199 5.26 4.20 -13.97
C ASP A 199 4.65 5.30 -13.10
N ARG A 200 4.99 6.55 -13.41
CA ARG A 200 4.53 7.73 -12.67
C ARG A 200 3.21 8.30 -13.18
N THR A 201 2.49 7.58 -14.03
CA THR A 201 1.18 8.00 -14.58
C THR A 201 0.19 8.40 -13.49
N TRP A 202 0.29 7.75 -12.31
CA TRP A 202 -0.60 7.98 -11.17
C TRP A 202 0.07 8.76 -10.02
N SER A 203 1.05 9.63 -10.34
CA SER A 203 1.68 10.51 -9.36
C SER A 203 0.65 11.46 -8.75
N LYS A 204 0.62 11.51 -7.41
CA LYS A 204 -0.34 12.27 -6.59
C LYS A 204 -1.81 11.88 -6.85
N GLU A 205 -2.02 10.60 -7.16
CA GLU A 205 -3.32 10.05 -7.51
C GLU A 205 -3.63 8.77 -6.70
N ALA A 206 -4.92 8.46 -6.60
CA ALA A 206 -5.40 7.27 -5.91
C ALA A 206 -6.28 6.39 -6.82
N PRO A 207 -5.69 5.71 -7.83
CA PRO A 207 -6.45 4.88 -8.75
C PRO A 207 -7.02 3.62 -8.10
N PHE A 208 -8.11 3.13 -8.66
CA PHE A 208 -8.64 1.81 -8.34
C PHE A 208 -7.98 0.75 -9.20
N ILE A 209 -7.63 -0.39 -8.58
CA ILE A 209 -7.23 -1.57 -9.32
C ILE A 209 -8.44 -2.44 -9.66
N SER A 210 -8.51 -2.92 -10.90
CA SER A 210 -9.48 -3.90 -11.32
C SER A 210 -8.84 -5.03 -12.12
N TRP A 211 -9.49 -6.19 -12.09
CA TRP A 211 -9.04 -7.39 -12.79
C TRP A 211 -10.24 -8.14 -13.38
N ARG A 212 -10.06 -8.63 -14.60
CA ARG A 212 -11.03 -9.50 -15.29
C ARG A 212 -10.37 -10.83 -15.58
N PRO A 213 -10.98 -11.96 -15.23
CA PRO A 213 -10.35 -13.28 -15.38
C PRO A 213 -10.30 -13.83 -16.82
N TRP A 214 -10.82 -13.09 -17.81
CA TRP A 214 -10.82 -13.47 -19.25
C TRP A 214 -10.17 -12.40 -20.14
#